data_b951bfe15ff302349493db35059bef6c
#
_entry.id   b951bfe15ff302349493db35059bef6c
#
_cell.length_a   1.000
_cell.length_b   1.000
_cell.length_c   1.000
_cell.angle_alpha   90.00
_cell.angle_beta   90.00
_cell.angle_gamma   90.00
#
_symmetry.space_group_name_H-M   'P 1'
#
loop_
_entity.id
_entity.type
_entity.pdbx_description
1 polymer ?
#
loop_
_entity_poly.entity_id
_entity_poly.type
_entity_poly.pdbx_seq_one_letter_code
_entity_poly.pdbx_strand_id
1 'polypeptide(L)'
;MKQVQLSAASWDTPGKAHQALAKALEFPEYYGHNLDALYDCLRDLRDVQLVIEDCAKASEQMEKWSGFLSVFFDAASENPYLQIKLLPGNGDYGD
;
A
#
# COMPACT_ATOMS: atom_id res chain seq x y z
N MET A 1 -13.75 7.47 -10.06
CA MET A 1 -12.88 6.84 -9.06
C MET A 1 -11.50 7.47 -9.11
N LYS A 2 -11.03 7.93 -7.97
CA LYS A 2 -9.72 8.56 -7.89
C LYS A 2 -8.62 7.50 -7.97
N GLN A 3 -7.64 7.72 -8.84
CA GLN A 3 -6.52 6.80 -8.96
C GLN A 3 -5.31 7.35 -8.23
N VAL A 4 -4.73 6.55 -7.37
CA VAL A 4 -3.51 6.90 -6.63
C VAL A 4 -2.44 5.90 -6.99
N GLN A 5 -1.30 6.39 -7.42
CA GLN A 5 -0.20 5.54 -7.87
C GLN A 5 1.02 5.76 -6.98
N LEU A 6 1.61 4.67 -6.51
CA LEU A 6 2.80 4.70 -5.66
C LEU A 6 3.81 3.68 -6.15
N SER A 7 5.06 3.95 -5.89
CA SER A 7 6.11 2.96 -6.10
C SER A 7 6.63 2.50 -4.74
N ALA A 8 6.71 1.20 -4.57
CA ALA A 8 7.25 0.62 -3.33
C ALA A 8 8.75 0.37 -3.40
N ALA A 9 9.41 0.89 -4.43
CA ALA A 9 10.83 0.62 -4.64
C ALA A 9 11.71 1.09 -3.48
N SER A 10 11.30 2.14 -2.78
CA SER A 10 12.06 2.68 -1.65
C SER A 10 11.55 2.23 -0.30
N TRP A 11 10.57 1.34 -0.26
CA TRP A 11 9.97 0.89 1.00
C TRP A 11 10.82 -0.23 1.60
N ASP A 12 11.90 0.16 2.28
CA ASP A 12 12.76 -0.82 2.93
C ASP A 12 12.48 -0.94 4.42
N THR A 13 11.62 -0.07 4.96
CA THR A 13 11.14 -0.19 6.34
C THR A 13 9.64 0.05 6.37
N PRO A 14 8.93 -0.53 7.36
CA PRO A 14 7.50 -0.26 7.51
C PRO A 14 7.18 1.23 7.64
N GLY A 15 8.05 1.99 8.31
CA GLY A 15 7.85 3.42 8.47
C GLY A 15 7.76 4.15 7.16
N LYS A 16 8.61 3.81 6.20
CA LYS A 16 8.57 4.46 4.89
C LYS A 16 7.29 4.12 4.15
N ALA A 17 6.84 2.88 4.24
CA ALA A 17 5.59 2.48 3.61
C ALA A 17 4.40 3.22 4.21
N HIS A 18 4.32 3.26 5.54
CA HIS A 18 3.24 3.98 6.21
C HIS A 18 3.23 5.45 5.85
N GLN A 19 4.41 6.07 5.80
CA GLN A 19 4.53 7.49 5.49
C GLN A 19 4.04 7.77 4.06
N ALA A 20 4.46 6.96 3.10
CA ALA A 20 4.07 7.14 1.72
C ALA A 20 2.56 6.96 1.52
N LEU A 21 2.00 5.93 2.15
CA LEU A 21 0.57 5.67 2.05
C LEU A 21 -0.24 6.78 2.71
N ALA A 22 0.17 7.21 3.88
CA ALA A 22 -0.54 8.27 4.61
C ALA A 22 -0.57 9.56 3.80
N LYS A 23 0.55 9.90 3.19
CA LYS A 23 0.63 11.12 2.40
C LYS A 23 -0.21 11.04 1.14
N ALA A 24 -0.10 9.93 0.42
CA ALA A 24 -0.81 9.78 -0.86
C ALA A 24 -2.31 9.66 -0.67
N LEU A 25 -2.75 8.99 0.38
CA LEU A 25 -4.17 8.75 0.64
C LEU A 25 -4.76 9.74 1.64
N GLU A 26 -3.96 10.70 2.08
CA GLU A 26 -4.40 11.78 2.95
C GLU A 26 -5.00 11.28 4.27
N PHE A 27 -4.30 10.34 4.88
CA PHE A 27 -4.74 9.84 6.18
C PHE A 27 -4.66 10.95 7.23
N PRO A 28 -5.46 10.85 8.31
CA PRO A 28 -5.43 11.89 9.34
C PRO A 28 -4.07 11.98 10.02
N GLU A 29 -3.80 13.13 10.62
CA GLU A 29 -2.51 13.37 11.29
C GLU A 29 -2.26 12.37 12.42
N TYR A 30 -3.33 11.87 13.03
CA TYR A 30 -3.20 10.91 14.12
C TYR A 30 -3.01 9.47 13.64
N TYR A 31 -2.78 9.29 12.36
CA TYR A 31 -2.54 7.93 11.82
C TYR A 31 -1.38 7.26 12.55
N GLY A 32 -1.61 6.06 13.03
CA GLY A 32 -0.72 5.40 13.98
C GLY A 32 0.47 4.67 13.38
N HIS A 33 0.66 4.68 12.07
CA HIS A 33 1.80 4.03 11.41
C HIS A 33 1.98 2.57 11.80
N ASN A 34 0.86 1.85 11.91
CA ASN A 34 0.89 0.42 12.15
C ASN A 34 -0.16 -0.26 11.27
N LEU A 35 -0.12 -1.59 11.22
CA LEU A 35 -0.98 -2.32 10.30
C LEU A 35 -2.46 -2.22 10.66
N ASP A 36 -2.78 -2.17 11.96
CA ASP A 36 -4.17 -2.00 12.37
C ASP A 36 -4.72 -0.66 11.92
N ALA A 37 -3.94 0.41 12.10
CA ALA A 37 -4.36 1.74 11.67
C ALA A 37 -4.49 1.79 10.15
N LEU A 38 -3.59 1.13 9.43
CA LEU A 38 -3.65 1.08 7.97
C LEU A 38 -4.93 0.38 7.50
N TYR A 39 -5.24 -0.75 8.12
CA TYR A 39 -6.45 -1.49 7.78
C TYR A 39 -7.69 -0.62 7.98
N ASP A 40 -7.79 0.04 9.12
CA ASP A 40 -8.93 0.90 9.41
C ASP A 40 -9.06 2.03 8.40
N CYS A 41 -7.95 2.69 8.07
CA CYS A 41 -7.98 3.79 7.11
C CYS A 41 -8.36 3.32 5.73
N LEU A 42 -7.85 2.18 5.30
CA LEU A 42 -8.18 1.65 3.98
C LEU A 42 -9.66 1.25 3.90
N ARG A 43 -10.22 0.76 4.98
CA ARG A 43 -11.64 0.39 4.99
C ARG A 43 -12.55 1.61 4.85
N ASP A 44 -12.07 2.77 5.23
CA ASP A 44 -12.87 3.99 5.18
C ASP A 44 -12.77 4.74 3.86
N LEU A 45 -11.88 4.35 2.98
CA LEU A 45 -11.72 5.03 1.70
C LEU A 45 -12.92 4.79 0.79
N ARG A 46 -13.22 5.81 -0.02
CA ARG A 46 -14.34 5.74 -0.96
C ARG A 46 -13.85 6.13 -2.34
N ASP A 47 -14.23 5.31 -3.31
CA ASP A 47 -13.97 5.59 -4.73
C ASP A 47 -12.50 5.83 -5.03
N VAL A 48 -11.64 4.93 -4.52
CA VAL A 48 -10.19 5.00 -4.71
C VAL A 48 -9.69 3.73 -5.37
N GLN A 49 -8.86 3.91 -6.38
CA GLN A 49 -8.07 2.83 -6.94
C GLN A 49 -6.61 3.09 -6.60
N LEU A 50 -6.04 2.22 -5.79
CA LEU A 50 -4.65 2.33 -5.36
C LEU A 50 -3.80 1.37 -6.17
N VAL A 51 -2.82 1.92 -6.88
CA VAL A 51 -1.89 1.11 -7.67
C VAL A 51 -0.52 1.23 -7.04
N ILE A 52 0.04 0.12 -6.63
CA ILE A 52 1.37 0.08 -6.02
C ILE A 52 2.30 -0.68 -6.93
N GLU A 53 3.32 -0.01 -7.44
CA GLU A 53 4.29 -0.60 -8.35
C GLU A 53 5.54 -1.02 -7.59
N ASP A 54 6.36 -1.81 -8.24
CA ASP A 54 7.66 -2.26 -7.71
C ASP A 54 7.52 -3.07 -6.42
N CYS A 55 6.45 -3.84 -6.32
CA CYS A 55 6.21 -4.65 -5.12
C CYS A 55 7.26 -5.74 -4.93
N ALA A 56 7.86 -6.23 -6.01
CA ALA A 56 8.92 -7.23 -5.89
C ALA A 56 10.11 -6.66 -5.13
N LYS A 57 10.42 -5.38 -5.37
CA LYS A 57 11.51 -4.73 -4.65
C LYS A 57 11.22 -4.62 -3.16
N ALA A 58 10.00 -4.22 -2.82
CA ALA A 58 9.59 -4.14 -1.42
C ALA A 58 9.64 -5.51 -0.75
N SER A 59 9.21 -6.52 -1.46
CA SER A 59 9.22 -7.90 -0.95
C SER A 59 10.64 -8.36 -0.61
N GLU A 60 11.62 -7.93 -1.40
CA GLU A 60 13.02 -8.33 -1.17
C GLU A 60 13.65 -7.60 0.00
N GLN A 61 13.27 -6.36 0.21
CA GLN A 61 14.00 -5.50 1.13
C GLN A 61 13.29 -5.24 2.46
N MET A 62 12.01 -5.55 2.56
CA MET A 62 11.25 -5.26 3.77
C MET A 62 10.67 -6.54 4.36
N GLU A 63 11.11 -6.90 5.56
CA GLU A 63 10.67 -8.13 6.21
C GLU A 63 9.19 -8.18 6.50
N LYS A 64 8.59 -7.04 6.74
CA LYS A 64 7.18 -6.95 7.12
C LYS A 64 6.24 -6.86 5.92
N TRP A 65 6.77 -7.07 4.73
CA TRP A 65 5.97 -6.91 3.52
C TRP A 65 4.73 -7.79 3.51
N SER A 66 4.84 -9.03 4.02
CA SER A 66 3.71 -9.94 4.04
C SER A 66 2.55 -9.39 4.88
N GLY A 67 2.86 -8.66 5.96
CA GLY A 67 1.83 -8.03 6.78
C GLY A 67 1.08 -6.96 6.01
N PHE A 68 1.80 -6.16 5.23
CA PHE A 68 1.15 -5.17 4.37
C PHE A 68 0.27 -5.83 3.34
N LEU A 69 0.74 -6.91 2.71
CA LEU A 69 -0.07 -7.62 1.73
C LEU A 69 -1.37 -8.13 2.33
N SER A 70 -1.30 -8.70 3.53
CA SER A 70 -2.51 -9.18 4.20
C SER A 70 -3.50 -8.06 4.43
N VAL A 71 -3.02 -6.90 4.87
CA VAL A 71 -3.89 -5.75 5.12
C VAL A 71 -4.50 -5.24 3.83
N PHE A 72 -3.71 -5.12 2.77
CA PHE A 72 -4.23 -4.69 1.48
C PHE A 72 -5.33 -5.63 1.00
N PHE A 73 -5.09 -6.92 1.08
CA PHE A 73 -6.04 -7.92 0.62
C PHE A 73 -7.32 -7.86 1.44
N ASP A 74 -7.19 -7.85 2.77
CA ASP A 74 -8.35 -7.86 3.64
C ASP A 74 -9.19 -6.61 3.47
N ALA A 75 -8.54 -5.45 3.44
CA ALA A 75 -9.27 -4.19 3.30
C ALA A 75 -9.98 -4.11 1.95
N ALA A 76 -9.31 -4.51 0.87
CA ALA A 76 -9.92 -4.47 -0.45
C ALA A 76 -11.09 -5.43 -0.56
N SER A 77 -11.00 -6.60 0.08
CA SER A 77 -12.08 -7.56 0.01
C SER A 77 -13.31 -7.11 0.80
N GLU A 78 -13.11 -6.28 1.81
CA GLU A 78 -14.20 -5.79 2.66
C GLU A 78 -14.76 -4.45 2.25
N ASN A 79 -14.02 -3.68 1.42
CA ASN A 79 -14.44 -2.35 1.02
C ASN A 79 -14.68 -2.31 -0.48
N PRO A 80 -15.94 -2.35 -0.93
CA PRO A 80 -16.24 -2.36 -2.36
C PRO A 80 -15.90 -1.04 -3.07
N TYR A 81 -15.62 0.01 -2.31
CA TYR A 81 -15.26 1.31 -2.88
C TYR A 81 -13.76 1.49 -3.01
N LEU A 82 -12.99 0.47 -2.71
CA LEU A 82 -11.54 0.51 -2.79
C LEU A 82 -11.05 -0.62 -3.68
N GLN A 83 -10.23 -0.26 -4.66
CA GLN A 83 -9.54 -1.25 -5.49
C GLN A 83 -8.05 -1.10 -5.26
N ILE A 84 -7.37 -2.21 -5.07
CA ILE A 84 -5.92 -2.19 -4.90
C ILE A 84 -5.30 -3.10 -5.94
N LYS A 85 -4.35 -2.54 -6.69
CA LYS A 85 -3.63 -3.28 -7.71
C LYS A 85 -2.15 -3.27 -7.34
N LEU A 86 -1.58 -4.45 -7.23
CA LEU A 86 -0.18 -4.61 -6.86
C LEU A 86 0.59 -5.13 -8.06
N LEU A 87 1.63 -4.40 -8.45
CA LEU A 87 2.43 -4.75 -9.61
C LEU A 87 3.85 -5.06 -9.16
N PRO A 88 4.45 -6.14 -9.65
CA PRO A 88 5.77 -6.54 -9.18
C PRO A 88 6.90 -5.61 -9.60
N GLY A 89 6.68 -4.86 -10.68
CA GLY A 89 7.74 -4.06 -11.25
C GLY A 89 8.23 -4.69 -12.52
N ASN A 90 8.88 -3.89 -13.37
CA ASN A 90 9.27 -4.39 -14.66
C ASN A 90 10.74 -4.16 -15.00
N GLY A 91 11.45 -3.50 -14.12
CA GLY A 91 12.82 -3.14 -14.43
C GLY A 91 13.80 -4.29 -14.35
N ASP A 92 13.41 -5.37 -13.73
CA ASP A 92 14.33 -6.46 -13.46
C ASP A 92 14.27 -7.55 -14.47
N TYR A 93 13.34 -7.49 -15.36
CA TYR A 93 13.18 -8.59 -16.26
C TYR A 93 13.99 -8.33 -17.49
N GLY A 94 14.91 -8.70 -17.47
CA GLY A 94 15.51 -8.39 -18.44
C GLY A 94 16.32 -8.50 -19.17
N ASP A 95 15.96 -8.20 -18.68
CA ASP A 95 16.52 -8.15 -19.25
C ASP A 95 17.23 -8.63 -19.53
#